data_f8f05f613ce5999f68ea81fc9ee2842a
#
_entry.id   f8f05f613ce5999f68ea81fc9ee2842a
#
_cell.length_a   1.000
_cell.length_b   1.000
_cell.length_c   1.000
_cell.angle_alpha   90.00
_cell.angle_beta   90.00
_cell.angle_gamma   90.00
#
_symmetry.space_group_name_H-M   'P 1'
#
loop_
_entity.id
_entity.type
_entity.pdbx_description
1 polymer ?
#
loop_
_entity_poly.entity_id
_entity_poly.type
_entity_poly.pdbx_seq_one_letter_code
_entity_poly.pdbx_strand_id
1 'polypeptide(L)'
;MSRGRRLALLTLTAVLILAPAVALHPAATHLYAAGLANLGIELSHPQVFGFFALALMSSLPAAGFLASLTRTACGIGSLRALSQNSHDACLDDIHYRLLPSDAVLVFTAGLVRLTIFVSAGAQRSLTRAELRAALLHEQAHQRGEDIIWRLLLRGVGGALAFAPRIGEVVEAEILRTECEADEYAIRGGARRRDLFEAIVATATPPCSLFVAGLTGANLELRLMRLVEPGIPLPGRPIRSFVVLTAAVALPAAVGHVIAIAAAAGTSHLMV
;
A
#
# COMPACT_ATOMS: atom_id res chain seq x y z
N MET A 1 -12.98 -4.61 -13.60
CA MET A 1 -13.63 -3.65 -12.68
C MET A 1 -12.99 -2.31 -12.97
N SER A 2 -13.75 -1.23 -13.14
CA SER A 2 -13.18 0.09 -13.42
C SER A 2 -12.31 0.57 -12.23
N ARG A 3 -11.26 1.35 -12.52
CA ARG A 3 -10.36 1.92 -11.50
C ARG A 3 -11.14 2.65 -10.41
N GLY A 4 -12.15 3.43 -10.78
CA GLY A 4 -12.98 4.16 -9.83
C GLY A 4 -13.66 3.24 -8.79
N ARG A 5 -14.11 2.05 -9.19
CA ARG A 5 -14.68 1.07 -8.24
C ARG A 5 -13.64 0.46 -7.31
N ARG A 6 -12.39 0.26 -7.79
CA ARG A 6 -11.28 -0.20 -6.94
C ARG A 6 -10.95 0.86 -5.88
N LEU A 7 -10.80 2.10 -6.32
CA LEU A 7 -10.49 3.22 -5.42
C LEU A 7 -11.62 3.43 -4.39
N ALA A 8 -12.87 3.43 -4.82
CA ALA A 8 -14.03 3.57 -3.92
C ALA A 8 -14.09 2.46 -2.88
N LEU A 9 -13.84 1.21 -3.26
CA LEU A 9 -13.80 0.08 -2.31
C LEU A 9 -12.68 0.21 -1.29
N LEU A 10 -11.50 0.68 -1.70
CA LEU A 10 -10.39 0.88 -0.76
C LEU A 10 -10.60 2.07 0.14
N THR A 11 -11.12 3.17 -0.39
CA THR A 11 -11.47 4.34 0.43
C THR A 11 -12.52 3.94 1.47
N LEU A 12 -13.56 3.20 1.05
CA LEU A 12 -14.56 2.68 1.96
C LEU A 12 -13.95 1.75 3.02
N THR A 13 -13.04 0.86 2.61
CA THR A 13 -12.34 -0.04 3.52
C THR A 13 -11.47 0.73 4.52
N ALA A 14 -10.72 1.73 4.04
CA ALA A 14 -9.90 2.59 4.90
C ALA A 14 -10.78 3.38 5.89
N VAL A 15 -11.91 3.92 5.44
CA VAL A 15 -12.89 4.60 6.30
C VAL A 15 -13.47 3.64 7.34
N LEU A 16 -13.87 2.43 6.94
CA LEU A 16 -14.42 1.43 7.86
C LEU A 16 -13.41 0.98 8.92
N ILE A 17 -12.11 0.96 8.59
CA ILE A 17 -11.04 0.62 9.55
C ILE A 17 -10.74 1.80 10.48
N LEU A 18 -10.74 3.03 9.97
CA LEU A 18 -10.34 4.23 10.71
C LEU A 18 -11.48 4.85 11.52
N ALA A 19 -12.70 4.84 11.00
CA ALA A 19 -13.85 5.46 11.66
C ALA A 19 -14.11 4.89 13.07
N PRO A 20 -14.05 3.57 13.31
CA PRO A 20 -14.17 3.04 14.65
C PRO A 20 -13.07 3.51 15.59
N ALA A 21 -11.82 3.53 15.15
CA ALA A 21 -10.69 3.96 15.96
C ALA A 21 -10.79 5.45 16.34
N VAL A 22 -11.24 6.29 15.41
CA VAL A 22 -11.44 7.74 15.62
C VAL A 22 -12.63 7.99 16.56
N ALA A 23 -13.71 7.24 16.41
CA ALA A 23 -14.92 7.40 17.24
C ALA A 23 -14.72 6.95 18.70
N LEU A 24 -13.88 5.94 18.92
CA LEU A 24 -13.61 5.43 20.29
C LEU A 24 -12.63 6.29 21.07
N HIS A 25 -11.74 6.98 20.42
CA HIS A 25 -10.70 7.72 21.12
C HIS A 25 -11.27 8.79 22.08
N PRO A 26 -12.26 9.62 21.69
CA PRO A 26 -12.90 10.54 22.63
C PRO A 26 -13.72 9.83 23.73
N ALA A 27 -14.45 8.77 23.37
CA ALA A 27 -15.24 8.03 24.36
C ALA A 27 -14.34 7.32 25.39
N ALA A 28 -13.21 6.74 24.95
CA ALA A 28 -12.23 6.13 25.84
C ALA A 28 -11.56 7.16 26.73
N THR A 29 -11.20 8.34 26.23
CA THR A 29 -10.59 9.41 27.02
C THR A 29 -11.57 10.02 28.00
N HIS A 30 -12.84 10.19 27.63
CA HIS A 30 -13.89 10.66 28.55
C HIS A 30 -14.21 9.65 29.65
N LEU A 31 -14.32 8.37 29.32
CA LEU A 31 -14.53 7.30 30.29
C LEU A 31 -13.31 7.10 31.20
N TYR A 32 -12.10 7.25 30.67
CA TYR A 32 -10.88 7.23 31.47
C TYR A 32 -10.82 8.41 32.44
N ALA A 33 -11.10 9.62 31.98
CA ALA A 33 -11.12 10.82 32.81
C ALA A 33 -12.23 10.80 33.86
N ALA A 34 -13.44 10.37 33.51
CA ALA A 34 -14.58 10.28 34.42
C ALA A 34 -14.47 9.06 35.36
N GLY A 35 -13.99 7.93 34.85
CA GLY A 35 -13.93 6.69 35.62
C GLY A 35 -12.82 6.66 36.67
N LEU A 36 -11.63 7.16 36.36
CA LEU A 36 -10.51 7.20 37.28
C LEU A 36 -10.68 8.29 38.36
N ALA A 37 -11.38 9.41 38.06
CA ALA A 37 -11.57 10.49 38.96
C ALA A 37 -12.68 10.23 40.02
N ASN A 38 -13.72 9.43 39.67
CA ASN A 38 -14.94 9.32 40.48
C ASN A 38 -15.22 7.94 41.07
N LEU A 39 -14.51 6.87 40.75
CA LEU A 39 -15.04 5.53 40.98
C LEU A 39 -14.29 4.69 42.01
N GLY A 40 -13.12 5.04 42.51
CA GLY A 40 -12.37 4.11 43.37
C GLY A 40 -12.31 2.68 42.75
N ILE A 41 -12.31 2.62 41.39
CA ILE A 41 -12.34 1.35 40.67
C ILE A 41 -10.98 0.70 40.85
N GLU A 42 -10.97 -0.34 41.65
CA GLU A 42 -9.85 -1.29 41.64
C GLU A 42 -9.66 -1.80 40.20
N LEU A 43 -8.44 -1.71 39.69
CA LEU A 43 -8.03 -2.22 38.36
C LEU A 43 -8.34 -3.72 38.15
N SER A 44 -8.87 -4.40 39.15
CA SER A 44 -9.31 -5.79 39.16
C SER A 44 -10.68 -6.02 38.50
N HIS A 45 -11.43 -4.98 38.13
CA HIS A 45 -12.76 -5.18 37.57
C HIS A 45 -12.68 -5.74 36.13
N PRO A 46 -13.23 -6.94 35.84
CA PRO A 46 -13.14 -7.58 34.51
C PRO A 46 -13.72 -6.72 33.37
N GLN A 47 -14.69 -5.87 33.67
CA GLN A 47 -15.32 -4.95 32.72
C GLN A 47 -14.38 -3.85 32.25
N VAL A 48 -13.55 -3.29 33.18
CA VAL A 48 -12.54 -2.28 32.85
C VAL A 48 -11.46 -2.89 31.97
N PHE A 49 -11.01 -4.08 32.32
CA PHE A 49 -10.01 -4.81 31.53
C PHE A 49 -10.53 -5.15 30.13
N GLY A 50 -11.77 -5.60 30.01
CA GLY A 50 -12.44 -5.86 28.73
C GLY A 50 -12.54 -4.60 27.87
N PHE A 51 -12.86 -3.46 28.47
CA PHE A 51 -12.94 -2.18 27.76
C PHE A 51 -11.57 -1.73 27.24
N PHE A 52 -10.52 -1.79 28.07
CA PHE A 52 -9.17 -1.44 27.63
C PHE A 52 -8.64 -2.40 26.54
N ALA A 53 -8.92 -3.69 26.65
CA ALA A 53 -8.57 -4.68 25.64
C ALA A 53 -9.27 -4.35 24.30
N LEU A 54 -10.56 -4.03 24.34
CA LEU A 54 -11.33 -3.67 23.15
C LEU A 54 -10.83 -2.35 22.53
N ALA A 55 -10.53 -1.34 23.33
CA ALA A 55 -9.97 -0.06 22.90
C ALA A 55 -8.59 -0.26 22.24
N LEU A 56 -7.74 -1.08 22.85
CA LEU A 56 -6.44 -1.44 22.29
C LEU A 56 -6.58 -2.16 20.96
N MET A 57 -7.40 -3.21 20.90
CA MET A 57 -7.62 -3.99 19.67
C MET A 57 -8.17 -3.12 18.54
N SER A 58 -9.01 -2.15 18.82
CA SER A 58 -9.56 -1.24 17.80
C SER A 58 -8.59 -0.16 17.35
N SER A 59 -7.60 0.20 18.17
CA SER A 59 -6.55 1.17 17.80
C SER A 59 -5.44 0.54 16.94
N LEU A 60 -5.22 -0.77 17.01
CA LEU A 60 -4.20 -1.47 16.24
C LEU A 60 -4.31 -1.28 14.72
N PRO A 61 -5.50 -1.40 14.09
CA PRO A 61 -5.63 -1.14 12.65
C PRO A 61 -5.26 0.29 12.26
N ALA A 62 -5.67 1.28 13.05
CA ALA A 62 -5.32 2.68 12.79
C ALA A 62 -3.81 2.92 12.93
N ALA A 63 -3.19 2.37 13.96
CA ALA A 63 -1.75 2.46 14.17
C ALA A 63 -0.97 1.80 13.03
N GLY A 64 -1.38 0.60 12.58
CA GLY A 64 -0.78 -0.11 11.46
C GLY A 64 -0.93 0.65 10.13
N PHE A 65 -2.10 1.21 9.88
CA PHE A 65 -2.34 2.07 8.72
C PHE A 65 -1.45 3.32 8.73
N LEU A 66 -1.42 4.02 9.86
CA LEU A 66 -0.62 5.23 10.03
C LEU A 66 0.89 4.96 9.90
N ALA A 67 1.37 3.87 10.49
CA ALA A 67 2.75 3.43 10.36
C ALA A 67 3.11 3.05 8.90
N SER A 68 2.19 2.54 8.12
CA SER A 68 2.38 2.28 6.70
C SER A 68 2.45 3.59 5.90
N LEU A 69 1.57 4.55 6.19
CA LEU A 69 1.58 5.86 5.56
C LEU A 69 2.85 6.65 5.88
N THR A 70 3.30 6.66 7.13
CA THR A 70 4.54 7.37 7.54
C THR A 70 5.77 6.78 6.85
N ARG A 71 5.89 5.46 6.78
CA ARG A 71 6.97 4.80 6.02
C ARG A 71 6.98 5.23 4.56
N THR A 72 5.83 5.31 3.93
CA THR A 72 5.70 5.76 2.54
C THR A 72 6.03 7.25 2.40
N ALA A 73 5.58 8.10 3.33
CA ALA A 73 5.86 9.53 3.31
C ALA A 73 7.37 9.82 3.49
N CYS A 74 8.04 9.10 4.39
CA CYS A 74 9.50 9.19 4.56
C CYS A 74 10.23 8.85 3.26
N GLY A 75 9.77 7.83 2.58
CA GLY A 75 10.31 7.45 1.30
C GLY A 75 10.11 8.50 0.20
N ILE A 76 8.95 9.15 0.14
CA ILE A 76 8.70 10.28 -0.79
C ILE A 76 9.61 11.46 -0.47
N GLY A 77 9.89 11.73 0.80
CA GLY A 77 10.84 12.76 1.22
C GLY A 77 12.25 12.53 0.67
N SER A 78 12.73 11.30 0.77
CA SER A 78 14.04 10.90 0.20
C SER A 78 14.11 11.07 -1.32
N LEU A 79 13.01 10.76 -2.02
CA LEU A 79 12.92 10.97 -3.46
C LEU A 79 12.94 12.46 -3.86
N ARG A 80 12.32 13.34 -3.07
CA ARG A 80 12.37 14.78 -3.33
C ARG A 80 13.80 15.31 -3.27
N ALA A 81 14.58 14.86 -2.30
CA ALA A 81 16.01 15.23 -2.19
C ALA A 81 16.81 14.76 -3.42
N LEU A 82 16.55 13.52 -3.90
CA LEU A 82 17.18 13.01 -5.11
C LEU A 82 16.73 13.75 -6.38
N SER A 83 15.48 14.20 -6.43
CA SER A 83 14.92 14.86 -7.62
C SER A 83 15.39 16.29 -7.81
N GLN A 84 15.96 16.94 -6.78
CA GLN A 84 16.41 18.35 -6.88
C GLN A 84 17.51 18.55 -7.93
N ASN A 85 18.38 17.55 -8.13
CA ASN A 85 19.48 17.58 -9.10
C ASN A 85 19.17 16.81 -10.40
N SER A 86 17.90 16.53 -10.68
CA SER A 86 17.49 15.80 -11.88
C SER A 86 17.25 16.75 -13.06
N HIS A 87 17.52 16.27 -14.28
CA HIS A 87 17.33 16.99 -15.52
C HIS A 87 16.23 16.36 -16.37
N ASP A 88 15.51 17.17 -17.14
CA ASP A 88 14.50 16.66 -18.07
C ASP A 88 15.17 15.97 -19.25
N ALA A 89 14.67 14.80 -19.61
CA ALA A 89 15.12 14.00 -20.73
C ALA A 89 13.92 13.32 -21.41
N CYS A 90 14.14 12.83 -22.63
CA CYS A 90 13.11 12.19 -23.42
C CYS A 90 13.71 11.04 -24.25
N LEU A 91 12.97 9.97 -24.40
CA LEU A 91 13.27 8.87 -25.32
C LEU A 91 11.97 8.42 -25.99
N ASP A 92 11.93 8.50 -27.34
CA ASP A 92 10.79 8.09 -28.16
C ASP A 92 9.44 8.65 -27.62
N ASP A 93 9.40 9.98 -27.38
CA ASP A 93 8.25 10.75 -26.84
C ASP A 93 7.86 10.41 -25.39
N ILE A 94 8.62 9.61 -24.68
CA ILE A 94 8.44 9.36 -23.25
C ILE A 94 9.34 10.29 -22.46
N HIS A 95 8.72 11.26 -21.76
CA HIS A 95 9.45 12.20 -20.90
C HIS A 95 9.79 11.58 -19.56
N TYR A 96 11.01 11.80 -19.09
CA TYR A 96 11.48 11.34 -17.78
C TYR A 96 12.48 12.35 -17.19
N ARG A 97 12.80 12.17 -15.92
CA ARG A 97 13.84 12.94 -15.25
C ARG A 97 15.07 12.07 -15.02
N LEU A 98 16.24 12.56 -15.45
CA LEU A 98 17.50 11.90 -15.31
C LEU A 98 18.10 12.24 -13.93
N LEU A 99 18.39 11.21 -13.13
CA LEU A 99 18.98 11.31 -11.80
C LEU A 99 20.51 11.11 -11.87
N PRO A 100 21.31 11.92 -11.18
CA PRO A 100 22.76 11.76 -11.10
C PRO A 100 23.13 10.64 -10.10
N SER A 101 22.78 9.39 -10.44
CA SER A 101 23.05 8.20 -9.62
C SER A 101 23.66 7.10 -10.49
N ASP A 102 24.67 6.39 -9.96
CA ASP A 102 25.31 5.27 -10.63
C ASP A 102 24.53 3.95 -10.48
N ALA A 103 23.60 3.88 -9.52
CA ALA A 103 22.70 2.74 -9.37
C ALA A 103 21.78 2.61 -10.60
N VAL A 104 21.47 1.38 -11.01
CA VAL A 104 20.57 1.11 -12.15
C VAL A 104 19.13 1.23 -11.66
N LEU A 105 18.52 2.39 -11.85
CA LEU A 105 17.18 2.70 -11.34
C LEU A 105 16.29 3.27 -12.46
N VAL A 106 15.11 2.67 -12.63
CA VAL A 106 14.00 3.22 -13.43
C VAL A 106 12.74 3.05 -12.60
N PHE A 107 12.06 4.14 -12.30
CA PHE A 107 10.85 4.09 -11.47
C PHE A 107 9.97 5.31 -11.67
N THR A 108 8.68 5.15 -11.36
CA THR A 108 7.70 6.26 -11.32
C THR A 108 7.46 6.68 -9.88
N ALA A 109 7.49 7.99 -9.63
CA ALA A 109 7.22 8.57 -8.32
C ALA A 109 6.36 9.83 -8.41
N GLY A 110 5.74 10.17 -7.28
CA GLY A 110 4.85 11.32 -7.11
C GLY A 110 3.49 10.89 -6.56
N LEU A 111 2.71 11.85 -6.04
CA LEU A 111 1.35 11.62 -5.54
C LEU A 111 0.31 12.32 -6.43
N VAL A 112 0.55 13.57 -6.76
CA VAL A 112 -0.36 14.40 -7.57
C VAL A 112 0.10 14.45 -9.03
N ARG A 113 1.42 14.55 -9.24
CA ARG A 113 2.04 14.50 -10.56
C ARG A 113 3.03 13.36 -10.57
N LEU A 114 2.69 12.31 -11.27
CA LEU A 114 3.53 11.14 -11.44
C LEU A 114 4.60 11.44 -12.48
N THR A 115 5.85 11.25 -12.11
CA THR A 115 7.01 11.51 -12.96
C THR A 115 7.86 10.25 -13.02
N ILE A 116 8.32 9.90 -14.20
CA ILE A 116 9.26 8.79 -14.42
C ILE A 116 10.67 9.31 -14.15
N PHE A 117 11.43 8.55 -13.39
CA PHE A 117 12.83 8.82 -13.08
C PHE A 117 13.71 7.71 -13.64
N VAL A 118 14.82 8.10 -14.26
CA VAL A 118 15.85 7.20 -14.78
C VAL A 118 17.20 7.66 -14.20
N SER A 119 17.99 6.75 -13.70
CA SER A 119 19.33 7.09 -13.24
C SER A 119 20.35 7.11 -14.39
N ALA A 120 21.43 7.85 -14.22
CA ALA A 120 22.58 7.81 -15.14
C ALA A 120 23.16 6.39 -15.25
N GLY A 121 23.15 5.62 -14.14
CA GLY A 121 23.54 4.21 -14.15
C GLY A 121 22.66 3.37 -15.06
N ALA A 122 21.34 3.54 -14.99
CA ALA A 122 20.40 2.83 -15.87
C ALA A 122 20.60 3.22 -17.34
N GLN A 123 20.81 4.51 -17.62
CA GLN A 123 21.04 4.99 -18.98
C GLN A 123 22.34 4.43 -19.60
N ARG A 124 23.36 4.16 -18.79
CA ARG A 124 24.60 3.53 -19.26
C ARG A 124 24.53 2.02 -19.38
N SER A 125 23.77 1.37 -18.50
CA SER A 125 23.74 -0.09 -18.40
C SER A 125 22.71 -0.74 -19.31
N LEU A 126 21.62 -0.05 -19.63
CA LEU A 126 20.56 -0.53 -20.48
C LEU A 126 20.81 -0.12 -21.93
N THR A 127 20.57 -1.04 -22.86
CA THR A 127 20.47 -0.69 -24.28
C THR A 127 19.27 0.24 -24.51
N ARG A 128 19.24 0.95 -25.64
CA ARG A 128 18.10 1.82 -25.98
C ARG A 128 16.76 1.06 -25.98
N ALA A 129 16.77 -0.20 -26.43
CA ALA A 129 15.56 -1.02 -26.48
C ALA A 129 15.07 -1.43 -25.09
N GLU A 130 15.98 -1.82 -24.21
CA GLU A 130 15.70 -2.15 -22.81
C GLU A 130 15.23 -0.93 -22.03
N LEU A 131 15.90 0.21 -22.19
CA LEU A 131 15.48 1.46 -21.55
C LEU A 131 14.08 1.87 -22.01
N ARG A 132 13.80 1.76 -23.32
CA ARG A 132 12.46 2.02 -23.87
C ARG A 132 11.41 1.06 -23.29
N ALA A 133 11.75 -0.22 -23.13
CA ALA A 133 10.86 -1.21 -22.53
C ALA A 133 10.55 -0.87 -21.05
N ALA A 134 11.57 -0.51 -20.26
CA ALA A 134 11.41 -0.03 -18.90
C ALA A 134 10.56 1.25 -18.81
N LEU A 135 10.79 2.22 -19.69
CA LEU A 135 10.01 3.47 -19.74
C LEU A 135 8.53 3.22 -20.07
N LEU A 136 8.23 2.31 -20.99
CA LEU A 136 6.85 1.91 -21.29
C LEU A 136 6.17 1.23 -20.09
N HIS A 137 6.90 0.42 -19.36
CA HIS A 137 6.42 -0.19 -18.11
C HIS A 137 6.09 0.91 -17.07
N GLU A 138 6.99 1.85 -16.84
CA GLU A 138 6.77 2.96 -15.92
C GLU A 138 5.63 3.90 -16.38
N GLN A 139 5.47 4.07 -17.69
CA GLN A 139 4.35 4.83 -18.25
C GLN A 139 3.00 4.15 -17.95
N ALA A 140 2.95 2.82 -17.85
CA ALA A 140 1.75 2.12 -17.41
C ALA A 140 1.36 2.52 -15.98
N HIS A 141 2.32 2.57 -15.06
CA HIS A 141 2.09 3.02 -13.69
C HIS A 141 1.68 4.48 -13.61
N GLN A 142 2.32 5.34 -14.41
CA GLN A 142 1.97 6.77 -14.49
C GLN A 142 0.52 6.98 -14.96
N ARG A 143 0.09 6.29 -16.02
CA ARG A 143 -1.28 6.36 -16.54
C ARG A 143 -2.29 5.65 -15.66
N GLY A 144 -1.80 4.66 -14.91
CA GLY A 144 -2.53 3.74 -14.08
C GLY A 144 -2.97 4.29 -12.74
N GLU A 145 -2.36 5.38 -12.27
CA GLU A 145 -2.49 5.84 -10.88
C GLU A 145 -2.14 4.72 -9.88
N ASP A 146 -1.30 3.76 -10.31
CA ASP A 146 -1.01 2.55 -9.56
C ASP A 146 -0.28 2.83 -8.23
N ILE A 147 0.38 3.98 -8.14
CA ILE A 147 1.09 4.41 -6.91
C ILE A 147 0.09 4.65 -5.77
N ILE A 148 -1.02 5.35 -6.06
CA ILE A 148 -2.06 5.58 -5.05
C ILE A 148 -2.70 4.24 -4.66
N TRP A 149 -2.95 3.38 -5.65
CA TRP A 149 -3.49 2.05 -5.41
C TRP A 149 -2.58 1.21 -4.49
N ARG A 150 -1.28 1.16 -4.78
CA ARG A 150 -0.27 0.47 -3.96
C ARG A 150 -0.17 1.06 -2.55
N LEU A 151 -0.24 2.38 -2.43
CA LEU A 151 -0.23 3.05 -1.13
C LEU A 151 -1.43 2.60 -0.28
N LEU A 152 -2.62 2.59 -0.86
CA LEU A 152 -3.83 2.14 -0.19
C LEU A 152 -3.78 0.67 0.17
N LEU A 153 -3.32 -0.22 -0.74
CA LEU A 153 -3.13 -1.64 -0.47
C LEU A 153 -2.17 -1.87 0.71
N ARG A 154 -1.04 -1.18 0.73
CA ARG A 154 -0.08 -1.26 1.83
C ARG A 154 -0.65 -0.70 3.14
N GLY A 155 -1.41 0.39 3.06
CA GLY A 155 -2.09 0.96 4.21
C GLY A 155 -3.06 -0.05 4.84
N VAL A 156 -3.91 -0.65 4.02
CA VAL A 156 -4.85 -1.67 4.48
C VAL A 156 -4.14 -2.95 4.94
N GLY A 157 -3.08 -3.37 4.24
CA GLY A 157 -2.23 -4.47 4.68
C GLY A 157 -1.60 -4.22 6.05
N GLY A 158 -1.15 -2.99 6.30
CA GLY A 158 -0.65 -2.57 7.60
C GLY A 158 -1.73 -2.55 8.69
N ALA A 159 -2.92 -2.05 8.36
CA ALA A 159 -4.05 -2.02 9.27
C ALA A 159 -4.52 -3.43 9.69
N LEU A 160 -4.44 -4.39 8.78
CA LEU A 160 -4.90 -5.76 8.96
C LEU A 160 -3.73 -6.75 9.12
N ALA A 161 -2.54 -6.28 9.50
CA ALA A 161 -1.35 -7.13 9.62
C ALA A 161 -1.51 -8.30 10.61
N PHE A 162 -2.47 -8.20 11.55
CA PHE A 162 -2.83 -9.26 12.47
C PHE A 162 -3.68 -10.37 11.83
N ALA A 163 -4.27 -10.13 10.65
CA ALA A 163 -5.10 -11.13 9.97
C ALA A 163 -4.23 -12.04 9.09
N PRO A 164 -4.31 -13.37 9.26
CA PRO A 164 -3.59 -14.31 8.42
C PRO A 164 -3.89 -14.09 6.94
N ARG A 165 -2.89 -14.24 6.08
CA ARG A 165 -3.03 -14.14 4.62
C ARG A 165 -3.29 -12.75 4.04
N ILE A 166 -3.46 -11.71 4.83
CA ILE A 166 -3.62 -10.33 4.27
C ILE A 166 -2.39 -9.94 3.46
N GLY A 167 -1.20 -10.24 3.95
CA GLY A 167 0.04 -10.00 3.22
C GLY A 167 0.05 -10.67 1.84
N GLU A 168 -0.35 -11.94 1.77
CA GLU A 168 -0.43 -12.70 0.51
C GLU A 168 -1.41 -12.05 -0.49
N VAL A 169 -2.56 -11.59 0.00
CA VAL A 169 -3.58 -10.93 -0.83
C VAL A 169 -3.08 -9.60 -1.37
N VAL A 170 -2.41 -8.80 -0.53
CA VAL A 170 -1.80 -7.53 -0.92
C VAL A 170 -0.71 -7.74 -1.96
N GLU A 171 0.20 -8.69 -1.73
CA GLU A 171 1.28 -9.02 -2.65
C GLU A 171 0.77 -9.57 -3.98
N ALA A 172 -0.27 -10.41 -3.97
CA ALA A 172 -0.88 -10.93 -5.19
C ALA A 172 -1.53 -9.81 -6.05
N GLU A 173 -2.12 -8.80 -5.41
CA GLU A 173 -2.70 -7.66 -6.14
C GLU A 173 -1.60 -6.73 -6.67
N ILE A 174 -0.52 -6.51 -5.92
CA ILE A 174 0.65 -5.76 -6.37
C ILE A 174 1.27 -6.47 -7.59
N LEU A 175 1.53 -7.78 -7.49
CA LEU A 175 2.05 -8.59 -8.59
C LEU A 175 1.18 -8.50 -9.83
N ARG A 176 -0.14 -8.54 -9.67
CA ARG A 176 -1.07 -8.36 -10.76
C ARG A 176 -0.88 -7.03 -11.47
N THR A 177 -0.72 -5.94 -10.70
CA THR A 177 -0.46 -4.60 -11.25
C THR A 177 0.83 -4.57 -12.05
N GLU A 178 1.88 -5.23 -11.57
CA GLU A 178 3.15 -5.37 -12.29
C GLU A 178 2.98 -6.12 -13.61
N CYS A 179 2.28 -7.26 -13.60
CA CYS A 179 2.00 -8.02 -14.82
C CYS A 179 1.15 -7.23 -15.83
N GLU A 180 0.19 -6.43 -15.37
CA GLU A 180 -0.60 -5.54 -16.23
C GLU A 180 0.27 -4.44 -16.87
N ALA A 181 1.28 -3.93 -16.14
CA ALA A 181 2.25 -2.97 -16.66
C ALA A 181 3.21 -3.62 -17.67
N ASP A 182 3.67 -4.85 -17.43
CA ASP A 182 4.47 -5.62 -18.38
C ASP A 182 3.70 -5.83 -19.70
N GLU A 183 2.44 -6.21 -19.62
CA GLU A 183 1.59 -6.36 -20.80
C GLU A 183 1.33 -5.04 -21.53
N TYR A 184 1.24 -3.94 -20.80
CA TYR A 184 1.13 -2.61 -21.40
C TYR A 184 2.40 -2.26 -22.19
N ALA A 185 3.59 -2.50 -21.62
CA ALA A 185 4.85 -2.26 -22.30
C ALA A 185 4.97 -3.08 -23.59
N ILE A 186 4.59 -4.36 -23.55
CA ILE A 186 4.60 -5.24 -24.74
C ILE A 186 3.63 -4.73 -25.81
N ARG A 187 2.40 -4.35 -25.43
CA ARG A 187 1.44 -3.74 -26.38
C ARG A 187 1.93 -2.41 -26.94
N GLY A 188 2.75 -1.66 -26.19
CA GLY A 188 3.44 -0.45 -26.61
C GLY A 188 4.64 -0.69 -27.53
N GLY A 189 4.88 -1.96 -27.94
CA GLY A 189 5.93 -2.35 -28.88
C GLY A 189 7.27 -2.74 -28.24
N ALA A 190 7.35 -2.89 -26.91
CA ALA A 190 8.52 -3.50 -26.28
C ALA A 190 8.59 -4.99 -26.60
N ARG A 191 9.77 -5.50 -26.92
CA ARG A 191 9.98 -6.93 -27.03
C ARG A 191 10.07 -7.55 -25.64
N ARG A 192 9.51 -8.74 -25.46
CA ARG A 192 9.54 -9.47 -24.18
C ARG A 192 10.96 -9.63 -23.62
N ARG A 193 11.92 -9.92 -24.49
CA ARG A 193 13.33 -10.04 -24.12
C ARG A 193 13.89 -8.74 -23.57
N ASP A 194 13.65 -7.60 -24.22
CA ASP A 194 14.18 -6.30 -23.78
C ASP A 194 13.60 -5.90 -22.43
N LEU A 195 12.31 -6.19 -22.19
CA LEU A 195 11.67 -5.96 -20.91
C LEU A 195 12.23 -6.90 -19.82
N PHE A 196 12.47 -8.17 -20.15
CA PHE A 196 13.08 -9.15 -19.25
C PHE A 196 14.46 -8.66 -18.78
N GLU A 197 15.36 -8.31 -19.74
CA GLU A 197 16.69 -7.83 -19.41
C GLU A 197 16.65 -6.52 -18.60
N ALA A 198 15.76 -5.61 -18.92
CA ALA A 198 15.56 -4.38 -18.15
C ALA A 198 15.11 -4.68 -16.71
N ILE A 199 14.18 -5.60 -16.50
CA ILE A 199 13.73 -6.01 -15.17
C ILE A 199 14.88 -6.64 -14.38
N VAL A 200 15.65 -7.54 -14.99
CA VAL A 200 16.80 -8.19 -14.35
C VAL A 200 17.85 -7.15 -13.95
N ALA A 201 18.17 -6.22 -14.85
CA ALA A 201 19.17 -5.18 -14.57
C ALA A 201 18.75 -4.23 -13.44
N THR A 202 17.47 -3.91 -13.35
CA THR A 202 16.92 -3.01 -12.31
C THR A 202 16.58 -3.71 -11.00
N ALA A 203 16.45 -5.04 -11.00
CA ALA A 203 16.15 -5.84 -9.81
C ALA A 203 17.36 -6.03 -8.87
N THR A 204 18.56 -5.75 -9.34
CA THR A 204 19.79 -5.90 -8.54
C THR A 204 19.94 -4.68 -7.62
N PRO A 205 19.72 -4.79 -6.29
CA PRO A 205 19.61 -3.62 -5.44
C PRO A 205 20.98 -3.09 -5.00
N PRO A 206 21.26 -1.80 -5.11
CA PRO A 206 22.08 -1.13 -4.15
C PRO A 206 21.26 -0.28 -3.15
N CYS A 207 19.97 -0.17 -3.29
CA CYS A 207 19.20 0.68 -2.38
C CYS A 207 17.86 0.06 -1.98
N SER A 208 17.86 -0.55 -0.79
CA SER A 208 16.71 -1.19 -0.12
C SER A 208 15.59 -0.24 0.32
N LEU A 209 15.63 1.04 -0.04
CA LEU A 209 14.75 2.07 0.55
C LEU A 209 13.41 2.23 -0.14
N PHE A 210 13.23 1.83 -1.39
CA PHE A 210 11.97 2.06 -2.11
C PHE A 210 11.40 0.87 -2.85
N VAL A 211 12.18 -0.17 -3.10
CA VAL A 211 11.77 -1.38 -3.84
C VAL A 211 11.37 -2.52 -2.89
N ALA A 212 11.10 -2.21 -1.64
CA ALA A 212 10.63 -3.17 -0.62
C ALA A 212 9.21 -3.72 -0.89
N GLY A 213 8.89 -4.01 -2.14
CA GLY A 213 7.63 -4.60 -2.56
C GLY A 213 7.76 -5.70 -3.59
N LEU A 214 8.94 -5.90 -4.15
CA LEU A 214 9.18 -7.05 -5.01
C LEU A 214 9.83 -8.15 -4.16
N THR A 215 8.99 -8.97 -3.53
CA THR A 215 9.48 -10.24 -2.98
C THR A 215 10.02 -11.06 -4.14
N GLY A 216 11.07 -11.86 -3.90
CA GLY A 216 11.71 -12.66 -4.95
C GLY A 216 10.70 -13.50 -5.75
N ALA A 217 9.66 -14.04 -5.10
CA ALA A 217 8.59 -14.80 -5.74
C ALA A 217 7.79 -13.97 -6.77
N ASN A 218 7.55 -12.69 -6.51
CA ASN A 218 6.85 -11.80 -7.44
C ASN A 218 7.67 -11.50 -8.68
N LEU A 219 8.99 -11.35 -8.53
CA LEU A 219 9.91 -11.15 -9.63
C LEU A 219 9.98 -12.40 -10.52
N GLU A 220 10.13 -13.57 -9.91
CA GLU A 220 10.21 -14.85 -10.61
C GLU A 220 8.99 -15.09 -11.51
N LEU A 221 7.78 -14.91 -10.99
CA LEU A 221 6.56 -15.11 -11.77
C LEU A 221 6.45 -14.10 -12.94
N ARG A 222 6.87 -12.86 -12.77
CA ARG A 222 6.93 -11.87 -13.85
C ARG A 222 7.88 -12.31 -14.95
N LEU A 223 9.10 -12.73 -14.59
CA LEU A 223 10.11 -13.20 -15.54
C LEU A 223 9.63 -14.47 -16.28
N MET A 224 9.04 -15.42 -15.55
CA MET A 224 8.45 -16.62 -16.16
C MET A 224 7.37 -16.25 -17.20
N ARG A 225 6.48 -15.30 -16.90
CA ARG A 225 5.43 -14.86 -17.84
C ARG A 225 5.98 -14.16 -19.08
N LEU A 226 7.13 -13.51 -18.99
CA LEU A 226 7.79 -12.91 -20.14
C LEU A 226 8.38 -13.98 -21.07
N VAL A 227 8.86 -15.08 -20.50
CA VAL A 227 9.40 -16.23 -21.25
C VAL A 227 8.25 -17.08 -21.79
N GLU A 228 7.24 -17.37 -20.96
CA GLU A 228 6.11 -18.26 -21.26
C GLU A 228 4.77 -17.52 -21.13
N PRO A 229 4.25 -16.96 -22.23
CA PRO A 229 3.05 -16.11 -22.20
C PRO A 229 1.76 -16.83 -21.77
N GLY A 230 1.77 -18.17 -21.72
CA GLY A 230 0.62 -18.99 -21.33
C GLY A 230 0.35 -19.01 -19.82
N ILE A 231 1.30 -18.57 -18.99
CA ILE A 231 1.12 -18.56 -17.54
C ILE A 231 -0.01 -17.60 -17.15
N PRO A 232 -1.06 -18.06 -16.47
CA PRO A 232 -2.19 -17.22 -16.13
C PRO A 232 -1.81 -16.12 -15.15
N LEU A 233 -2.50 -14.98 -15.23
CA LEU A 233 -2.41 -13.93 -14.22
C LEU A 233 -2.88 -14.48 -12.87
N PRO A 234 -2.26 -14.04 -11.74
CA PRO A 234 -2.78 -14.33 -10.42
C PRO A 234 -4.27 -14.00 -10.34
N GLY A 235 -5.05 -14.88 -9.74
CA GLY A 235 -6.48 -14.68 -9.55
C GLY A 235 -6.78 -13.30 -8.95
N ARG A 236 -8.01 -12.82 -9.10
CA ARG A 236 -8.41 -11.52 -8.51
C ARG A 236 -8.67 -11.68 -7.01
N PRO A 237 -7.70 -11.44 -6.13
CA PRO A 237 -7.87 -11.61 -4.70
C PRO A 237 -8.77 -10.53 -4.09
N ILE A 238 -9.14 -9.50 -4.87
CA ILE A 238 -9.89 -8.33 -4.38
C ILE A 238 -11.25 -8.71 -3.78
N ARG A 239 -11.90 -9.78 -4.26
CA ARG A 239 -13.14 -10.27 -3.63
C ARG A 239 -12.83 -10.86 -2.26
N SER A 240 -11.78 -11.66 -2.16
CA SER A 240 -11.32 -12.22 -0.89
C SER A 240 -10.87 -11.13 0.07
N PHE A 241 -10.21 -10.10 -0.45
CA PHE A 241 -9.80 -8.92 0.30
C PHE A 241 -10.99 -8.15 0.88
N VAL A 242 -12.01 -7.86 0.08
CA VAL A 242 -13.23 -7.18 0.54
C VAL A 242 -13.96 -8.02 1.59
N VAL A 243 -14.13 -9.31 1.34
CA VAL A 243 -14.77 -10.23 2.29
C VAL A 243 -13.97 -10.31 3.59
N LEU A 244 -12.65 -10.44 3.51
CA LEU A 244 -11.80 -10.54 4.69
C LEU A 244 -11.77 -9.23 5.48
N THR A 245 -11.72 -8.09 4.80
CA THR A 245 -11.79 -6.77 5.43
C THR A 245 -13.15 -6.55 6.11
N ALA A 246 -14.24 -6.92 5.45
CA ALA A 246 -15.56 -6.85 6.05
C ALA A 246 -15.70 -7.79 7.24
N ALA A 247 -15.16 -9.00 7.16
CA ALA A 247 -15.18 -9.97 8.25
C ALA A 247 -14.40 -9.52 9.49
N VAL A 248 -13.41 -8.65 9.34
CA VAL A 248 -12.64 -8.10 10.46
C VAL A 248 -13.21 -6.76 10.93
N ALA A 249 -13.59 -5.87 10.01
CA ALA A 249 -14.08 -4.55 10.34
C ALA A 249 -15.50 -4.56 10.94
N LEU A 250 -16.36 -5.48 10.49
CA LEU A 250 -17.76 -5.55 10.96
C LEU A 250 -17.84 -5.95 12.44
N PRO A 251 -17.19 -7.02 12.93
CA PRO A 251 -17.18 -7.34 14.35
C PRO A 251 -16.54 -6.25 15.21
N ALA A 252 -15.49 -5.59 14.73
CA ALA A 252 -14.88 -4.45 15.42
C ALA A 252 -15.85 -3.27 15.55
N ALA A 253 -16.58 -2.93 14.48
CA ALA A 253 -17.60 -1.88 14.49
C ALA A 253 -18.80 -2.22 15.41
N VAL A 254 -19.27 -3.47 15.37
CA VAL A 254 -20.35 -3.94 16.25
C VAL A 254 -19.90 -3.93 17.71
N GLY A 255 -18.72 -4.43 18.01
CA GLY A 255 -18.16 -4.38 19.37
C GLY A 255 -18.05 -2.95 19.90
N HIS A 256 -17.73 -1.98 19.04
CA HIS A 256 -17.70 -0.56 19.34
C HIS A 256 -19.07 0.00 19.72
N VAL A 257 -20.08 -0.27 18.89
CA VAL A 257 -21.44 0.18 19.15
C VAL A 257 -21.96 -0.40 20.48
N ILE A 258 -21.67 -1.67 20.76
CA ILE A 258 -22.03 -2.30 22.02
C ILE A 258 -21.31 -1.64 23.20
N ALA A 259 -20.01 -1.34 23.08
CA ALA A 259 -19.24 -0.68 24.13
C ALA A 259 -19.77 0.75 24.43
N ILE A 260 -20.10 1.52 23.39
CA ILE A 260 -20.70 2.85 23.52
C ILE A 260 -22.08 2.77 24.18
N ALA A 261 -22.92 1.83 23.75
CA ALA A 261 -24.27 1.63 24.29
C ALA A 261 -24.23 1.20 25.77
N ALA A 262 -23.30 0.30 26.13
CA ALA A 262 -23.09 -0.11 27.52
C ALA A 262 -22.60 1.05 28.39
N ALA A 263 -21.72 1.90 27.87
CA ALA A 263 -21.25 3.08 28.58
C ALA A 263 -22.35 4.15 28.78
N ALA A 264 -23.21 4.35 27.79
CA ALA A 264 -24.33 5.26 27.87
C ALA A 264 -25.43 4.76 28.83
N GLY A 265 -25.67 3.44 28.89
CA GLY A 265 -26.65 2.82 29.79
C GLY A 265 -26.27 2.92 31.28
N THR A 266 -24.98 2.91 31.58
CA THR A 266 -24.50 3.05 32.98
C THR A 266 -24.66 4.47 33.53
N SER A 267 -24.72 5.50 32.67
CA SER A 267 -24.93 6.88 33.08
C SER A 267 -26.36 7.18 33.55
N HIS A 268 -27.33 6.35 33.17
CA HIS A 268 -28.75 6.48 33.59
C HIS A 268 -29.09 5.71 34.87
N LEU A 269 -28.20 4.86 35.35
CA LEU A 269 -28.40 4.08 36.59
C LEU A 269 -27.82 4.76 37.85
N MET A 270 -27.16 5.92 37.70
CA MET A 270 -26.55 6.67 38.79
C MET A 270 -27.23 8.03 39.08
N VAL A 271 -28.47 8.22 38.66
CA VAL A 271 -29.36 9.29 39.12
C VAL A 271 -30.52 8.67 39.92
#